data_980cc612a49c4750f0894e134d02f0b3
#
_entry.id   980cc612a49c4750f0894e134d02f0b3
#
_cell.length_a   1.000
_cell.length_b   1.000
_cell.length_c   1.000
_cell.angle_alpha   90.00
_cell.angle_beta   90.00
_cell.angle_gamma   90.00
#
_symmetry.space_group_name_H-M   'P 1'
#
loop_
_entity.id
_entity.type
_entity.pdbx_description
1 polymer ?
#
loop_
_entity_poly.entity_id
_entity_poly.type
_entity_poly.pdbx_seq_one_letter_code
_entity_poly.pdbx_strand_id
1 'polypeptide(L)'
;LMFQSEIGPSYKHIRSIDIDPTCEPIATMMNKKEEIAGKFRAVSADMCDIRSDADVVINTSCEHITQDQYDLWLSGMPYNSLLVLQSNNYNIPEHVRIATDLAEFKTQSKINVLWAGELELPLYKRFMIIGLNV
;
A
#
# COMPACT_ATOMS: atom_id res chain seq x y z
N LEU A 1 11.04 2.29 10.12
CA LEU A 1 11.18 0.81 10.13
C LEU A 1 11.82 0.30 8.84
N MET A 2 11.35 0.70 7.63
CA MET A 2 11.92 0.22 6.36
C MET A 2 13.41 0.56 6.22
N PHE A 3 13.83 1.78 6.56
CA PHE A 3 15.24 2.18 6.51
C PHE A 3 16.14 1.45 7.51
N GLN A 4 15.55 0.88 8.56
CA GLN A 4 16.27 0.16 9.61
C GLN A 4 16.30 -1.36 9.36
N SER A 5 15.64 -1.84 8.30
CA SER A 5 15.67 -3.24 7.91
C SER A 5 16.96 -3.59 7.17
N GLU A 6 17.26 -4.88 7.03
CA GLU A 6 18.43 -5.36 6.27
C GLU A 6 18.44 -4.87 4.81
N ILE A 7 17.26 -4.69 4.22
CA ILE A 7 17.11 -4.18 2.84
C ILE A 7 17.03 -2.64 2.77
N GLY A 8 17.00 -1.95 3.92
CA GLY A 8 16.94 -0.49 3.99
C GLY A 8 17.99 0.24 3.17
N PRO A 9 19.27 -0.20 3.13
CA PRO A 9 20.31 0.43 2.31
C PRO A 9 20.05 0.38 0.79
N SER A 10 19.20 -0.56 0.34
CA SER A 10 18.85 -0.71 -1.08
C SER A 10 17.84 0.34 -1.57
N TYR A 11 17.14 1.03 -0.66
CA TYR A 11 16.17 2.07 -1.05
C TYR A 11 16.88 3.38 -1.35
N LYS A 12 16.59 3.95 -2.50
CA LYS A 12 17.05 5.30 -2.88
C LYS A 12 16.15 6.37 -2.26
N HIS A 13 14.84 6.16 -2.33
CA HIS A 13 13.85 7.12 -1.85
C HIS A 13 12.57 6.40 -1.44
N ILE A 14 11.93 6.84 -0.34
CA ILE A 14 10.61 6.40 0.10
C ILE A 14 9.68 7.62 0.16
N ARG A 15 8.50 7.48 -0.44
CA ARG A 15 7.42 8.45 -0.35
C ARG A 15 6.24 7.83 0.40
N SER A 16 5.79 8.48 1.47
CA SER A 16 4.59 8.11 2.21
C SER A 16 3.45 9.04 1.83
N ILE A 17 2.31 8.48 1.44
CA ILE A 17 1.15 9.23 0.99
C ILE A 17 -0.01 8.88 1.88
N ASP A 18 -0.68 9.89 2.41
CA ASP A 18 -1.89 9.75 3.20
C ASP A 18 -2.85 10.91 2.90
N ILE A 19 -4.15 10.64 2.88
CA ILE A 19 -5.17 11.67 2.66
C ILE A 19 -5.39 12.52 3.91
N ASP A 20 -5.09 11.98 5.09
CA ASP A 20 -5.17 12.73 6.35
C ASP A 20 -3.98 13.69 6.49
N PRO A 21 -4.21 15.02 6.47
CA PRO A 21 -3.13 15.99 6.55
C PRO A 21 -2.38 15.97 7.88
N THR A 22 -2.93 15.35 8.93
CA THR A 22 -2.25 15.20 10.22
C THR A 22 -1.14 14.16 10.20
N CYS A 23 -1.17 13.22 9.24
CA CYS A 23 -0.17 12.17 9.08
C CYS A 23 1.18 12.70 8.54
N GLU A 24 1.16 13.72 7.67
CA GLU A 24 2.36 14.26 7.03
C GLU A 24 3.40 14.78 8.04
N PRO A 25 3.08 15.68 8.99
CA PRO A 25 4.05 16.17 9.97
C PRO A 25 4.54 15.06 10.90
N ILE A 26 3.71 14.10 11.24
CA ILE A 26 4.09 12.96 12.08
C ILE A 26 5.10 12.07 11.34
N ALA A 27 4.79 11.69 10.10
CA ALA A 27 5.67 10.86 9.28
C ALA A 27 7.01 11.56 9.01
N THR A 28 7.00 12.87 8.73
CA THR A 28 8.19 13.70 8.55
C THR A 28 9.05 13.73 9.82
N MET A 29 8.43 13.92 10.98
CA MET A 29 9.15 13.92 12.25
C MET A 29 9.79 12.57 12.57
N MET A 30 9.05 11.48 12.35
CA MET A 30 9.54 10.12 12.60
C MET A 30 10.70 9.71 11.68
N ASN A 31 10.80 10.30 10.48
CA ASN A 31 11.81 9.98 9.47
C ASN A 31 12.69 11.21 9.16
N LYS A 32 12.90 12.08 10.17
CA LYS A 32 13.58 13.37 9.98
C LYS A 32 15.00 13.25 9.42
N LYS A 33 15.74 12.22 9.85
CA LYS A 33 17.09 11.95 9.36
C LYS A 33 17.09 11.63 7.86
N GLU A 34 16.18 10.79 7.44
CA GLU A 34 16.03 10.35 6.05
C GLU A 34 15.47 11.46 5.17
N GLU A 35 14.59 12.30 5.71
CA GLU A 35 14.05 13.48 5.01
C GLU A 35 15.18 14.49 4.74
N ILE A 36 16.00 14.82 5.75
CA ILE A 36 17.17 15.71 5.58
C ILE A 36 18.16 15.15 4.55
N ALA A 37 18.34 13.82 4.54
CA ALA A 37 19.20 13.16 3.56
C ALA A 37 18.60 13.06 2.15
N GLY A 38 17.36 13.56 1.93
CA GLY A 38 16.66 13.46 0.66
C GLY A 38 16.15 12.08 0.29
N LYS A 39 16.05 11.17 1.29
CA LYS A 39 15.63 9.78 1.10
C LYS A 39 14.19 9.50 1.50
N PHE A 40 13.50 10.45 2.09
CA PHE A 40 12.12 10.33 2.54
C PHE A 40 11.32 11.60 2.27
N ARG A 41 10.06 11.43 1.89
CA ARG A 41 9.08 12.52 1.81
C ARG A 41 7.70 12.00 2.22
N ALA A 42 7.04 12.69 3.13
CA ALA A 42 5.62 12.55 3.39
C ALA A 42 4.82 13.53 2.52
N VAL A 43 3.66 13.09 2.05
CA VAL A 43 2.78 13.87 1.16
C VAL A 43 1.34 13.70 1.63
N SER A 44 0.65 14.82 1.87
CA SER A 44 -0.80 14.85 2.08
C SER A 44 -1.50 14.91 0.73
N ALA A 45 -2.09 13.80 0.30
CA ALA A 45 -2.82 13.74 -0.97
C ALA A 45 -3.74 12.50 -1.03
N ASP A 46 -4.79 12.59 -1.86
CA ASP A 46 -5.54 11.41 -2.25
C ASP A 46 -4.68 10.53 -3.17
N MET A 47 -4.54 9.27 -2.82
CA MET A 47 -3.74 8.32 -3.60
C MET A 47 -4.28 8.13 -5.03
N CYS A 48 -5.57 8.35 -5.26
CA CYS A 48 -6.21 8.26 -6.57
C CYS A 48 -5.79 9.39 -7.53
N ASP A 49 -5.33 10.52 -6.98
CA ASP A 49 -4.85 11.66 -7.78
C ASP A 49 -3.36 11.56 -8.13
N ILE A 50 -2.67 10.54 -7.62
CA ILE A 50 -1.23 10.39 -7.79
C ILE A 50 -0.91 9.38 -8.89
N ARG A 51 -0.03 9.77 -9.81
CA ARG A 51 0.68 8.85 -10.69
C ARG A 51 2.05 8.54 -10.07
N SER A 52 2.32 7.24 -9.91
CA SER A 52 3.57 6.78 -9.32
C SER A 52 4.64 6.57 -10.40
N ASP A 53 5.88 6.77 -10.02
CA ASP A 53 7.10 6.39 -10.76
C ASP A 53 7.96 5.39 -9.97
N ALA A 54 7.39 4.84 -8.89
CA ALA A 54 8.11 3.93 -7.99
C ALA A 54 8.22 2.51 -8.54
N ASP A 55 9.38 1.88 -8.30
CA ASP A 55 9.59 0.46 -8.64
C ASP A 55 8.78 -0.48 -7.74
N VAL A 56 8.53 -0.05 -6.49
CA VAL A 56 7.75 -0.79 -5.49
C VAL A 56 6.69 0.11 -4.91
N VAL A 57 5.44 -0.35 -4.91
CA VAL A 57 4.30 0.37 -4.31
C VAL A 57 3.63 -0.51 -3.26
N ILE A 58 3.42 0.03 -2.08
CA ILE A 58 2.82 -0.68 -0.94
C ILE A 58 1.50 -0.01 -0.59
N ASN A 59 0.41 -0.79 -0.63
CA ASN A 59 -0.91 -0.37 -0.16
C ASN A 59 -1.43 -1.37 0.88
N THR A 60 -1.45 -0.94 2.13
CA THR A 60 -1.87 -1.76 3.27
C THR A 60 -3.31 -1.51 3.70
N SER A 61 -4.07 -0.74 2.92
CA SER A 61 -5.41 -0.24 3.25
C SER A 61 -6.40 -0.44 2.11
N CYS A 62 -6.28 -1.56 1.38
CA CYS A 62 -7.13 -1.85 0.24
C CYS A 62 -8.62 -1.97 0.59
N GLU A 63 -8.93 -2.31 1.84
CA GLU A 63 -10.30 -2.41 2.36
C GLU A 63 -11.02 -1.06 2.53
N HIS A 64 -10.28 0.04 2.62
CA HIS A 64 -10.84 1.39 2.86
C HIS A 64 -11.25 2.13 1.59
N ILE A 65 -10.98 1.59 0.42
CA ILE A 65 -11.31 2.20 -0.88
C ILE A 65 -12.24 1.31 -1.67
N THR A 66 -13.14 1.89 -2.45
CA THR A 66 -14.03 1.14 -3.34
C THR A 66 -13.24 0.46 -4.46
N GLN A 67 -13.87 -0.49 -5.15
CA GLN A 67 -13.22 -1.14 -6.31
C GLN A 67 -12.89 -0.14 -7.41
N ASP A 68 -13.77 0.82 -7.68
CA ASP A 68 -13.53 1.86 -8.70
C ASP A 68 -12.36 2.78 -8.33
N GLN A 69 -12.24 3.15 -7.05
CA GLN A 69 -11.09 3.91 -6.55
C GLN A 69 -9.79 3.10 -6.64
N TYR A 70 -9.86 1.81 -6.31
CA TYR A 70 -8.71 0.91 -6.46
C TYR A 70 -8.27 0.80 -7.93
N ASP A 71 -9.22 0.62 -8.84
CA ASP A 71 -8.94 0.51 -10.27
C ASP A 71 -8.33 1.80 -10.82
N LEU A 72 -8.83 2.96 -10.39
CA LEU A 72 -8.28 4.26 -10.74
C LEU A 72 -6.84 4.41 -10.21
N TRP A 73 -6.62 4.09 -8.93
CA TRP A 73 -5.29 4.08 -8.33
C TRP A 73 -4.33 3.15 -9.07
N LEU A 74 -4.75 1.92 -9.35
CA LEU A 74 -3.93 0.92 -10.05
C LEU A 74 -3.52 1.41 -11.45
N SER A 75 -4.41 2.12 -12.15
CA SER A 75 -4.12 2.70 -13.46
C SER A 75 -3.03 3.79 -13.43
N GLY A 76 -2.79 4.38 -12.27
CA GLY A 76 -1.72 5.35 -12.03
C GLY A 76 -0.36 4.72 -11.66
N MET A 77 -0.30 3.40 -11.51
CA MET A 77 0.94 2.69 -11.15
C MET A 77 1.75 2.31 -12.39
N PRO A 78 3.09 2.32 -12.32
CA PRO A 78 3.93 1.94 -13.47
C PRO A 78 3.69 0.49 -13.89
N TYR A 79 3.73 0.25 -15.18
CA TYR A 79 3.77 -1.11 -15.71
C TYR A 79 5.00 -1.86 -15.18
N ASN A 80 4.82 -3.11 -14.77
CA ASN A 80 5.85 -3.96 -14.13
C ASN A 80 6.34 -3.47 -12.75
N SER A 81 5.73 -2.47 -12.13
CA SER A 81 6.03 -2.17 -10.72
C SER A 81 5.63 -3.33 -9.81
N LEU A 82 6.41 -3.56 -8.77
CA LEU A 82 6.09 -4.53 -7.74
C LEU A 82 5.07 -3.93 -6.78
N LEU A 83 3.93 -4.59 -6.63
CA LEU A 83 2.86 -4.19 -5.72
C LEU A 83 2.82 -5.10 -4.51
N VAL A 84 2.77 -4.51 -3.32
CA VAL A 84 2.53 -5.20 -2.05
C VAL A 84 1.18 -4.71 -1.52
N LEU A 85 0.19 -5.58 -1.51
CA LEU A 85 -1.20 -5.24 -1.21
C LEU A 85 -1.67 -5.99 0.01
N GLN A 86 -2.38 -5.30 0.90
CA GLN A 86 -3.05 -5.92 2.04
C GLN A 86 -4.54 -5.57 2.07
N SER A 87 -5.35 -6.52 2.53
CA SER A 87 -6.76 -6.39 2.84
C SER A 87 -7.15 -7.35 3.95
N ASN A 88 -8.43 -7.43 4.28
CA ASN A 88 -8.95 -8.32 5.31
C ASN A 88 -10.42 -8.66 5.04
N ASN A 89 -10.98 -9.57 5.85
CA ASN A 89 -12.40 -9.91 5.84
C ASN A 89 -13.18 -9.32 7.04
N TYR A 90 -12.63 -8.32 7.73
CA TYR A 90 -13.29 -7.68 8.87
C TYR A 90 -14.38 -6.72 8.40
N ASN A 91 -15.63 -7.14 8.61
CA ASN A 91 -16.80 -6.39 8.16
C ASN A 91 -17.18 -5.32 9.17
N ILE A 92 -16.68 -4.11 8.98
CA ILE A 92 -17.05 -2.90 9.74
C ILE A 92 -17.40 -1.78 8.75
N PRO A 93 -18.14 -0.72 9.19
CA PRO A 93 -18.60 0.33 8.27
C PRO A 93 -17.53 1.03 7.47
N GLU A 94 -16.31 1.16 8.00
CA GLU A 94 -15.19 1.82 7.37
C GLU A 94 -14.51 0.96 6.29
N HIS A 95 -14.81 -0.35 6.25
CA HIS A 95 -14.27 -1.29 5.27
C HIS A 95 -15.25 -1.47 4.13
N VAL A 96 -15.08 -0.67 3.08
CA VAL A 96 -16.00 -0.63 1.94
C VAL A 96 -15.71 -1.67 0.87
N ARG A 97 -14.53 -2.33 0.92
CA ARG A 97 -14.08 -3.38 -0.01
C ARG A 97 -13.32 -4.49 0.71
N ILE A 98 -14.01 -5.21 1.56
CA ILE A 98 -13.44 -6.42 2.17
C ILE A 98 -13.37 -7.55 1.13
N ALA A 99 -12.51 -8.53 1.38
CA ALA A 99 -12.50 -9.80 0.68
C ALA A 99 -12.92 -10.91 1.66
N THR A 100 -13.79 -11.81 1.25
CA THR A 100 -14.23 -12.92 2.12
C THR A 100 -13.11 -13.94 2.34
N ASP A 101 -12.26 -14.12 1.33
CA ASP A 101 -11.10 -15.00 1.35
C ASP A 101 -9.96 -14.49 0.46
N LEU A 102 -8.84 -15.20 0.49
CA LEU A 102 -7.65 -14.85 -0.30
C LEU A 102 -7.89 -14.97 -1.82
N ALA A 103 -8.78 -15.86 -2.27
CA ALA A 103 -9.07 -16.02 -3.69
C ALA A 103 -9.85 -14.83 -4.23
N GLU A 104 -10.82 -14.34 -3.48
CA GLU A 104 -11.54 -13.12 -3.81
C GLU A 104 -10.60 -11.90 -3.83
N PHE A 105 -9.71 -11.76 -2.83
CA PHE A 105 -8.75 -10.65 -2.80
C PHE A 105 -7.81 -10.67 -4.02
N LYS A 106 -7.34 -11.85 -4.46
CA LYS A 106 -6.58 -11.97 -5.71
C LYS A 106 -7.36 -11.47 -6.91
N THR A 107 -8.64 -11.85 -7.02
CA THR A 107 -9.51 -11.43 -8.12
C THR A 107 -9.74 -9.92 -8.12
N GLN A 108 -10.02 -9.34 -6.95
CA GLN A 108 -10.21 -7.90 -6.79
C GLN A 108 -8.95 -7.09 -7.13
N SER A 109 -7.77 -7.67 -6.94
CA SER A 109 -6.50 -6.96 -7.07
C SER A 109 -6.03 -6.76 -8.51
N LYS A 110 -6.50 -7.59 -9.46
CA LYS A 110 -6.24 -7.44 -10.92
C LYS A 110 -4.75 -7.32 -11.29
N ILE A 111 -3.87 -7.97 -10.54
CA ILE A 111 -2.42 -7.97 -10.78
C ILE A 111 -1.91 -9.38 -11.06
N ASN A 112 -0.72 -9.49 -11.64
CA ASN A 112 -0.05 -10.78 -11.78
C ASN A 112 0.55 -11.20 -10.44
N VAL A 113 -0.12 -12.09 -9.71
CA VAL A 113 0.25 -12.51 -8.36
C VAL A 113 1.48 -13.42 -8.39
N LEU A 114 2.55 -13.03 -7.72
CA LEU A 114 3.78 -13.81 -7.54
C LEU A 114 3.76 -14.57 -6.22
N TRP A 115 3.19 -13.98 -5.19
CA TRP A 115 3.06 -14.57 -3.87
C TRP A 115 1.77 -14.10 -3.20
N ALA A 116 1.18 -14.96 -2.38
CA ALA A 116 0.02 -14.63 -1.56
C ALA A 116 0.02 -15.43 -0.26
N GLY A 117 -0.51 -14.82 0.79
CA GLY A 117 -0.63 -15.45 2.11
C GLY A 117 -1.73 -14.83 2.94
N GLU A 118 -2.12 -15.55 3.98
CA GLU A 118 -3.10 -15.09 4.95
C GLU A 118 -2.57 -15.25 6.38
N LEU A 119 -3.01 -14.37 7.26
CA LEU A 119 -2.75 -14.40 8.69
C LEU A 119 -4.08 -14.44 9.44
N GLU A 120 -4.28 -15.48 10.23
CA GLU A 120 -5.42 -15.58 11.13
C GLU A 120 -5.21 -14.70 12.36
N LEU A 121 -6.15 -13.81 12.61
CA LEU A 121 -6.21 -12.97 13.80
C LEU A 121 -7.47 -13.32 14.60
N PRO A 122 -7.57 -12.95 15.88
CA PRO A 122 -8.69 -13.36 16.73
C PRO A 122 -10.09 -13.02 16.19
N LEU A 123 -10.23 -11.91 15.43
CA LEU A 123 -11.52 -11.42 14.95
C LEU A 123 -11.70 -11.50 13.43
N TYR A 124 -10.60 -11.65 12.67
CA TYR A 124 -10.64 -11.64 11.20
C TYR A 124 -9.36 -12.24 10.62
N LYS A 125 -9.37 -12.46 9.31
CA LYS A 125 -8.17 -12.84 8.55
C LYS A 125 -7.63 -11.62 7.81
N ARG A 126 -6.32 -11.45 7.84
CA ARG A 126 -5.60 -10.50 7.01
C ARG A 126 -4.98 -11.21 5.81
N PHE A 127 -5.12 -10.61 4.66
CA PHE A 127 -4.57 -11.11 3.39
C PHE A 127 -3.44 -10.22 2.92
N MET A 128 -2.41 -10.82 2.32
CA MET A 128 -1.36 -10.11 1.63
C MET A 128 -1.10 -10.76 0.27
N ILE A 129 -0.91 -9.92 -0.74
CA ILE A 129 -0.46 -10.33 -2.07
C ILE A 129 0.74 -9.50 -2.47
N ILE A 130 1.69 -10.16 -3.15
CA ILE A 130 2.82 -9.50 -3.82
C ILE A 130 2.74 -9.90 -5.28
N GLY A 131 2.80 -8.92 -6.18
CA GLY A 131 2.65 -9.18 -7.61
C GLY A 131 3.11 -8.00 -8.46
N LEU A 132 2.99 -8.16 -9.77
CA LEU A 132 3.36 -7.14 -10.75
C LEU A 132 2.12 -6.48 -11.33
N ASN A 133 2.18 -5.16 -11.50
CA ASN A 133 1.22 -4.42 -12.30
C ASN A 133 1.40 -4.77 -13.78
N VAL A 134 0.38 -5.27 -14.40
CA VAL A 134 0.40 -5.75 -15.78
C VAL A 134 -0.61 -5.05 -16.67
#